data_9035a85b1c177a930ee1fc4166a53f41
#
_entry.id   9035a85b1c177a930ee1fc4166a53f41
#
_cell.length_a   1.000
_cell.length_b   1.000
_cell.length_c   1.000
_cell.angle_alpha   90.00
_cell.angle_beta   90.00
_cell.angle_gamma   90.00
#
_symmetry.space_group_name_H-M   'P 1'
#
loop_
_entity.id
_entity.type
_entity.pdbx_description
1 polymer ?
#
loop_
_entity_poly.entity_id
_entity_poly.type
_entity_poly.pdbx_seq_one_letter_code
_entity_poly.pdbx_strand_id
1 'polypeptide(L)'
;ETPSFVEFITGEGGVIDTWLRRGAAGFRLDVADELPDAFIEKIRTAVKRVSPEKFLLGEVWEDATTKFGFDHRRTYLLGKGLDSVMNYPFKNSVLDFVKGKPAQQAANEILSICEHYPAPAINTALNFLSTHDTERALTVIADEPANGRGREWQSGRSVTGEAYEEGMLRLRMAYAIIYTLPGVPCLYYGDEIGMQGYRDPFNRAFFCWDSHEERLRPVLAQLAQLRHSCEAFRTGELRVLRAEDGILHYQRIGKTETAEIIVNRSEHIIVEPLASGKHTEVNPMGFTIVVEENGHNPNHSYYDIQ
;
A
#
# COMPACT_ATOMS: atom_id res chain seq x y z
N GLU A 1 32.39 -5.71 6.14
CA GLU A 1 31.69 -5.52 7.43
C GLU A 1 32.69 -5.53 8.58
N THR A 2 32.69 -4.51 9.43
CA THR A 2 33.53 -4.48 10.62
C THR A 2 32.92 -5.40 11.69
N PRO A 3 33.62 -6.43 12.19
CA PRO A 3 33.06 -7.40 13.14
C PRO A 3 32.45 -6.75 14.39
N SER A 4 33.08 -5.72 14.94
CA SER A 4 32.58 -5.00 16.11
C SER A 4 31.28 -4.28 15.86
N PHE A 5 31.05 -3.75 14.64
CA PHE A 5 29.79 -3.13 14.26
C PHE A 5 28.68 -4.18 14.12
N VAL A 6 28.99 -5.32 13.49
CA VAL A 6 28.03 -6.42 13.38
C VAL A 6 27.60 -6.89 14.77
N GLU A 7 28.57 -7.11 15.68
CA GLU A 7 28.29 -7.50 17.06
C GLU A 7 27.46 -6.45 17.82
N PHE A 8 27.79 -5.16 17.66
CA PHE A 8 27.02 -4.06 18.26
C PHE A 8 25.55 -4.05 17.82
N ILE A 9 25.27 -4.33 16.53
CA ILE A 9 23.90 -4.36 16.01
C ILE A 9 23.20 -5.66 16.37
N THR A 10 23.83 -6.83 16.12
CA THR A 10 23.15 -8.14 16.09
C THR A 10 23.51 -9.05 17.27
N GLY A 11 24.51 -8.69 18.09
CA GLY A 11 24.94 -9.47 19.25
C GLY A 11 23.90 -9.50 20.38
N GLU A 12 24.08 -10.39 21.34
CA GLU A 12 23.27 -10.43 22.56
C GLU A 12 23.43 -9.14 23.37
N GLY A 13 22.30 -8.51 23.71
CA GLY A 13 22.30 -7.20 24.36
C GLY A 13 22.63 -6.03 23.42
N GLY A 14 22.85 -6.27 22.14
CA GLY A 14 23.08 -5.26 21.13
C GLY A 14 21.83 -4.43 20.81
N VAL A 15 21.90 -3.62 19.75
CA VAL A 15 20.83 -2.68 19.39
C VAL A 15 19.49 -3.40 19.17
N ILE A 16 19.49 -4.48 18.39
CA ILE A 16 18.26 -5.24 18.06
C ILE A 16 17.63 -5.81 19.33
N ASP A 17 18.41 -6.54 20.14
CA ASP A 17 17.91 -7.11 21.39
C ASP A 17 17.34 -6.04 22.33
N THR A 18 18.06 -4.92 22.47
CA THR A 18 17.66 -3.83 23.34
C THR A 18 16.28 -3.28 22.98
N TRP A 19 16.04 -2.95 21.72
CA TRP A 19 14.78 -2.36 21.31
C TRP A 19 13.62 -3.36 21.29
N LEU A 20 13.86 -4.61 20.87
CA LEU A 20 12.84 -5.65 20.90
C LEU A 20 12.39 -5.99 22.33
N ARG A 21 13.34 -6.04 23.30
CA ARG A 21 13.03 -6.26 24.73
C ARG A 21 12.31 -5.06 25.34
N ARG A 22 12.52 -3.85 24.83
CA ARG A 22 11.80 -2.64 25.23
C ARG A 22 10.39 -2.53 24.62
N GLY A 23 9.98 -3.49 23.79
CA GLY A 23 8.62 -3.60 23.27
C GLY A 23 8.46 -3.30 21.78
N ALA A 24 9.54 -3.02 21.03
CA ALA A 24 9.42 -2.91 19.58
C ALA A 24 8.89 -4.22 18.99
N ALA A 25 7.96 -4.14 18.03
CA ALA A 25 7.39 -5.31 17.37
C ALA A 25 8.30 -5.87 16.26
N GLY A 26 9.23 -5.05 15.78
CA GLY A 26 10.17 -5.41 14.73
C GLY A 26 10.98 -4.21 14.25
N PHE A 27 11.56 -4.32 13.08
CA PHE A 27 12.34 -3.27 12.44
C PHE A 27 12.01 -3.10 10.97
N ARG A 28 12.13 -1.89 10.48
CA ARG A 28 12.24 -1.56 9.07
C ARG A 28 13.71 -1.24 8.77
N LEU A 29 14.30 -1.95 7.83
CA LEU A 29 15.64 -1.67 7.35
C LEU A 29 15.59 -0.59 6.28
N ASP A 30 16.23 0.52 6.59
CA ASP A 30 16.47 1.61 5.65
C ASP A 30 17.42 1.15 4.56
N VAL A 31 17.14 1.56 3.31
CA VAL A 31 17.99 1.28 2.15
C VAL A 31 18.45 -0.20 2.11
N ALA A 32 17.51 -1.13 2.23
CA ALA A 32 17.84 -2.56 2.29
C ALA A 32 18.63 -3.04 1.04
N ASP A 33 18.50 -2.32 -0.08
CA ASP A 33 19.24 -2.58 -1.32
C ASP A 33 20.75 -2.39 -1.19
N GLU A 34 21.18 -1.51 -0.29
CA GLU A 34 22.59 -1.21 -0.03
C GLU A 34 23.20 -2.09 1.08
N LEU A 35 22.41 -2.95 1.70
CA LEU A 35 22.87 -3.89 2.71
C LEU A 35 23.20 -5.25 2.09
N PRO A 36 24.38 -5.84 2.35
CA PRO A 36 24.71 -7.20 1.91
C PRO A 36 23.73 -8.24 2.48
N ASP A 37 23.34 -9.23 1.68
CA ASP A 37 22.43 -10.29 2.11
C ASP A 37 22.89 -10.99 3.39
N ALA A 38 24.19 -11.25 3.52
CA ALA A 38 24.77 -11.85 4.74
C ALA A 38 24.56 -10.99 5.99
N PHE A 39 24.49 -9.67 5.87
CA PHE A 39 24.19 -8.80 7.01
C PHE A 39 22.70 -8.80 7.34
N ILE A 40 21.84 -8.78 6.33
CA ILE A 40 20.38 -8.91 6.51
C ILE A 40 20.05 -10.25 7.20
N GLU A 41 20.71 -11.36 6.83
CA GLU A 41 20.55 -12.65 7.49
C GLU A 41 20.96 -12.63 8.97
N LYS A 42 22.04 -11.94 9.32
CA LYS A 42 22.46 -11.75 10.72
C LYS A 42 21.44 -10.91 11.50
N ILE A 43 20.93 -9.83 10.90
CA ILE A 43 19.86 -9.01 11.49
C ILE A 43 18.62 -9.87 11.74
N ARG A 44 18.19 -10.65 10.74
CA ARG A 44 17.05 -11.58 10.89
C ARG A 44 17.28 -12.56 12.04
N THR A 45 18.44 -13.17 12.09
CA THR A 45 18.80 -14.12 13.15
C THR A 45 18.66 -13.47 14.53
N ALA A 46 19.18 -12.25 14.70
CA ALA A 46 19.06 -11.51 15.94
C ALA A 46 17.59 -11.15 16.28
N VAL A 47 16.81 -10.72 15.29
CA VAL A 47 15.37 -10.43 15.48
C VAL A 47 14.63 -11.68 15.93
N LYS A 48 14.79 -12.80 15.21
CA LYS A 48 14.06 -14.05 15.49
C LYS A 48 14.56 -14.75 16.76
N ARG A 49 15.79 -14.49 17.22
CA ARG A 49 16.32 -14.95 18.52
C ARG A 49 15.49 -14.40 19.68
N VAL A 50 15.04 -13.17 19.63
CA VAL A 50 14.19 -12.57 20.67
C VAL A 50 12.78 -13.17 20.64
N SER A 51 12.18 -13.27 19.47
CA SER A 51 10.92 -13.99 19.23
C SER A 51 10.72 -14.24 17.75
N PRO A 52 10.23 -15.43 17.33
CA PRO A 52 9.90 -15.72 15.93
C PRO A 52 8.83 -14.79 15.37
N GLU A 53 7.95 -14.23 16.21
CA GLU A 53 6.87 -13.30 15.83
C GLU A 53 7.35 -11.87 15.53
N LYS A 54 8.58 -11.52 15.90
CA LYS A 54 9.13 -10.19 15.61
C LYS A 54 9.34 -10.03 14.11
N PHE A 55 8.95 -8.85 13.58
CA PHE A 55 8.86 -8.60 12.16
C PHE A 55 10.07 -7.85 11.60
N LEU A 56 10.52 -8.22 10.40
CA LEU A 56 11.61 -7.57 9.70
C LEU A 56 11.16 -7.13 8.30
N LEU A 57 10.94 -5.82 8.15
CA LEU A 57 10.57 -5.17 6.90
C LEU A 57 11.81 -4.56 6.23
N GLY A 58 11.89 -4.61 4.91
CA GLY A 58 12.94 -3.91 4.16
C GLY A 58 12.38 -2.83 3.26
N GLU A 59 13.17 -1.78 3.05
CA GLU A 59 12.92 -0.81 2.00
C GLU A 59 13.56 -1.29 0.71
N VAL A 60 12.72 -1.66 -0.25
CA VAL A 60 13.09 -2.03 -1.62
C VAL A 60 12.10 -1.35 -2.55
N TRP A 61 12.59 -0.56 -3.51
CA TRP A 61 11.72 0.30 -4.33
C TRP A 61 11.13 -0.39 -5.56
N GLU A 62 11.71 -1.49 -5.97
CA GLU A 62 11.26 -2.30 -7.11
C GLU A 62 10.69 -3.64 -6.65
N ASP A 63 10.44 -4.53 -7.61
CA ASP A 63 10.12 -5.93 -7.32
C ASP A 63 11.31 -6.60 -6.61
N ALA A 64 11.12 -6.90 -5.33
CA ALA A 64 12.15 -7.49 -4.47
C ALA A 64 12.60 -8.88 -4.90
N THR A 65 11.81 -9.58 -5.74
CA THR A 65 12.13 -10.93 -6.20
C THR A 65 13.01 -10.94 -7.45
N THR A 66 13.03 -9.85 -8.20
CA THR A 66 13.82 -9.71 -9.44
C THR A 66 15.02 -8.78 -9.28
N LYS A 67 15.17 -8.16 -8.09
CA LYS A 67 16.24 -7.20 -7.81
C LYS A 67 17.63 -7.84 -7.94
N PHE A 68 18.49 -7.15 -8.65
CA PHE A 68 19.93 -7.44 -8.73
C PHE A 68 20.73 -6.42 -7.92
N GLY A 69 21.72 -6.88 -7.19
CA GLY A 69 22.65 -6.05 -6.42
C GLY A 69 23.82 -6.91 -5.95
N PHE A 70 25.01 -6.32 -5.74
CA PHE A 70 26.22 -7.05 -5.36
C PHE A 70 26.54 -8.22 -6.30
N ASP A 71 26.34 -8.02 -7.61
CA ASP A 71 26.60 -8.99 -8.69
C ASP A 71 25.76 -10.27 -8.65
N HIS A 72 24.65 -10.28 -7.91
CA HIS A 72 23.72 -11.42 -7.88
C HIS A 72 22.27 -10.99 -7.71
N ARG A 73 21.35 -11.92 -8.01
CA ARG A 73 19.92 -11.74 -7.68
C ARG A 73 19.74 -11.80 -6.18
N ARG A 74 19.08 -10.80 -5.64
CA ARG A 74 18.84 -10.69 -4.20
C ARG A 74 17.84 -11.74 -3.71
N THR A 75 18.02 -12.20 -2.48
CA THR A 75 17.26 -13.30 -1.89
C THR A 75 16.39 -12.88 -0.72
N TYR A 76 15.95 -11.62 -0.72
CA TYR A 76 15.24 -10.98 0.39
C TYR A 76 14.10 -11.81 0.97
N LEU A 77 13.23 -12.40 0.12
CA LEU A 77 11.97 -13.03 0.50
C LEU A 77 12.02 -14.57 0.52
N LEU A 78 13.22 -15.17 0.45
CA LEU A 78 13.40 -16.62 0.42
C LEU A 78 13.55 -17.26 1.82
N GLY A 79 13.05 -16.59 2.87
CA GLY A 79 12.97 -17.12 4.24
C GLY A 79 14.20 -16.86 5.11
N LYS A 80 15.32 -16.38 4.55
CA LYS A 80 16.57 -16.07 5.30
C LYS A 80 16.81 -14.57 5.49
N GLY A 81 16.19 -13.73 4.68
CA GLY A 81 16.32 -12.29 4.70
C GLY A 81 15.16 -11.59 5.42
N LEU A 82 14.36 -10.87 4.69
CA LEU A 82 13.23 -10.07 5.19
C LEU A 82 11.97 -10.94 5.34
N ASP A 83 11.07 -10.54 6.23
CA ASP A 83 9.72 -11.09 6.25
C ASP A 83 8.87 -10.51 5.11
N SER A 84 9.06 -9.21 4.83
CA SER A 84 8.41 -8.51 3.71
C SER A 84 9.13 -7.21 3.37
N VAL A 85 8.57 -6.45 2.42
CA VAL A 85 9.12 -5.17 1.93
C VAL A 85 8.06 -4.09 1.85
N MET A 86 8.50 -2.83 1.76
CA MET A 86 7.66 -1.70 1.38
C MET A 86 7.22 -1.86 -0.08
N ASN A 87 5.91 -1.78 -0.33
CA ASN A 87 5.33 -2.15 -1.64
C ASN A 87 5.23 -0.94 -2.59
N TYR A 88 6.38 -0.41 -3.00
CA TYR A 88 6.45 0.65 -4.00
C TYR A 88 5.81 0.27 -5.35
N PRO A 89 5.91 -0.99 -5.83
CA PRO A 89 5.22 -1.39 -7.06
C PRO A 89 3.71 -1.14 -7.00
N PHE A 90 3.02 -1.52 -5.91
CA PHE A 90 1.58 -1.26 -5.78
C PHE A 90 1.28 0.23 -5.71
N LYS A 91 2.07 1.01 -4.93
CA LYS A 91 1.94 2.47 -4.89
C LYS A 91 1.94 3.06 -6.29
N ASN A 92 2.93 2.69 -7.10
CA ASN A 92 3.09 3.25 -8.44
C ASN A 92 1.93 2.84 -9.36
N SER A 93 1.56 1.56 -9.38
CA SER A 93 0.45 1.06 -10.22
C SER A 93 -0.89 1.70 -9.84
N VAL A 94 -1.17 1.87 -8.55
CA VAL A 94 -2.41 2.47 -8.06
C VAL A 94 -2.47 3.98 -8.38
N LEU A 95 -1.38 4.72 -8.11
CA LEU A 95 -1.33 6.15 -8.43
C LEU A 95 -1.45 6.39 -9.94
N ASP A 96 -0.77 5.59 -10.75
CA ASP A 96 -0.86 5.68 -12.20
C ASP A 96 -2.27 5.34 -12.71
N PHE A 97 -2.91 4.32 -12.14
CA PHE A 97 -4.29 3.96 -12.49
C PHE A 97 -5.24 5.13 -12.24
N VAL A 98 -5.24 5.71 -11.04
CA VAL A 98 -6.18 6.82 -10.74
C VAL A 98 -5.87 8.08 -11.54
N LYS A 99 -4.65 8.24 -12.06
CA LYS A 99 -4.26 9.33 -12.97
C LYS A 99 -4.66 9.12 -14.42
N GLY A 100 -4.97 7.90 -14.86
CA GLY A 100 -5.38 7.66 -16.24
C GLY A 100 -4.74 6.47 -16.93
N LYS A 101 -3.79 5.77 -16.30
CA LYS A 101 -3.22 4.53 -16.85
C LYS A 101 -4.33 3.52 -17.17
N PRO A 102 -4.26 2.78 -18.29
CA PRO A 102 -5.21 1.73 -18.61
C PRO A 102 -5.37 0.73 -17.44
N ALA A 103 -6.61 0.42 -17.08
CA ALA A 103 -6.93 -0.46 -15.96
C ALA A 103 -6.28 -1.84 -16.11
N GLN A 104 -6.29 -2.41 -17.32
CA GLN A 104 -5.64 -3.69 -17.60
C GLN A 104 -4.14 -3.67 -17.32
N GLN A 105 -3.45 -2.58 -17.64
CA GLN A 105 -2.02 -2.46 -17.37
C GLN A 105 -1.75 -2.40 -15.86
N ALA A 106 -2.50 -1.61 -15.12
CA ALA A 106 -2.37 -1.54 -13.66
C ALA A 106 -2.69 -2.89 -12.99
N ALA A 107 -3.76 -3.56 -13.45
CA ALA A 107 -4.11 -4.89 -12.97
C ALA A 107 -2.98 -5.91 -13.21
N ASN A 108 -2.38 -5.92 -14.40
CA ASN A 108 -1.28 -6.82 -14.74
C ASN A 108 -0.05 -6.57 -13.86
N GLU A 109 0.29 -5.31 -13.59
CA GLU A 109 1.41 -4.95 -12.70
C GLU A 109 1.16 -5.43 -11.27
N ILE A 110 -0.06 -5.26 -10.74
CA ILE A 110 -0.44 -5.74 -9.42
C ILE A 110 -0.40 -7.26 -9.35
N LEU A 111 -0.98 -7.96 -10.34
CA LEU A 111 -0.97 -9.42 -10.40
C LEU A 111 0.44 -9.98 -10.49
N SER A 112 1.32 -9.35 -11.29
CA SER A 112 2.73 -9.75 -11.42
C SER A 112 3.44 -9.77 -10.05
N ILE A 113 3.24 -8.76 -9.21
CA ILE A 113 3.81 -8.74 -7.86
C ILE A 113 3.19 -9.83 -6.97
N CYS A 114 1.87 -10.05 -7.07
CA CYS A 114 1.21 -11.12 -6.33
C CYS A 114 1.71 -12.51 -6.71
N GLU A 115 2.04 -12.73 -7.99
CA GLU A 115 2.58 -13.99 -8.49
C GLU A 115 4.06 -14.20 -8.12
N HIS A 116 4.84 -13.11 -8.08
CA HIS A 116 6.27 -13.17 -7.78
C HIS A 116 6.55 -13.36 -6.28
N TYR A 117 5.74 -12.78 -5.41
CA TYR A 117 6.01 -12.78 -3.97
C TYR A 117 5.44 -14.05 -3.31
N PRO A 118 6.20 -14.69 -2.41
CA PRO A 118 5.64 -15.74 -1.55
C PRO A 118 4.42 -15.20 -0.77
N ALA A 119 3.38 -16.01 -0.61
CA ALA A 119 2.13 -15.61 0.06
C ALA A 119 2.34 -14.96 1.44
N PRO A 120 3.23 -15.44 2.34
CA PRO A 120 3.48 -14.75 3.60
C PRO A 120 4.07 -13.33 3.41
N ALA A 121 4.90 -13.13 2.39
CA ALA A 121 5.53 -11.85 2.12
C ALA A 121 4.55 -10.85 1.52
N ILE A 122 3.75 -11.23 0.50
CA ILE A 122 2.77 -10.33 -0.10
C ILE A 122 1.67 -9.94 0.89
N ASN A 123 1.20 -10.88 1.73
CA ASN A 123 0.16 -10.60 2.72
C ASN A 123 0.61 -9.67 3.85
N THR A 124 1.92 -9.47 4.02
CA THR A 124 2.51 -8.57 5.00
C THR A 124 3.31 -7.42 4.40
N ALA A 125 3.28 -7.27 3.06
CA ALA A 125 3.89 -6.14 2.38
C ALA A 125 3.25 -4.81 2.82
N LEU A 126 4.06 -3.78 3.04
CA LEU A 126 3.58 -2.49 3.50
C LEU A 126 3.07 -1.68 2.30
N ASN A 127 1.75 -1.58 2.16
CA ASN A 127 1.09 -0.82 1.11
C ASN A 127 0.87 0.63 1.55
N PHE A 128 1.24 1.58 0.72
CA PHE A 128 1.13 3.02 1.01
C PHE A 128 0.97 3.81 -0.29
N LEU A 129 0.59 5.08 -0.20
CA LEU A 129 0.55 6.00 -1.33
C LEU A 129 1.59 7.11 -1.22
N SER A 130 1.88 7.57 0.00
CA SER A 130 2.89 8.57 0.31
C SER A 130 3.90 8.04 1.32
N THR A 131 5.12 8.59 1.28
CA THR A 131 6.16 8.38 2.29
C THR A 131 6.95 9.66 2.52
N HIS A 132 7.86 9.63 3.48
CA HIS A 132 8.81 10.71 3.71
C HIS A 132 9.86 10.88 2.58
N ASP A 133 9.98 9.92 1.67
CA ASP A 133 10.94 9.93 0.55
C ASP A 133 10.30 10.24 -0.81
N THR A 134 8.97 10.26 -0.87
CA THR A 134 8.24 10.51 -2.12
C THR A 134 7.35 11.74 -2.00
N GLU A 135 6.92 12.28 -3.13
CA GLU A 135 5.88 13.30 -3.15
C GLU A 135 4.60 12.76 -2.51
N ARG A 136 3.81 13.64 -1.90
CA ARG A 136 2.51 13.26 -1.35
C ARG A 136 1.55 12.83 -2.46
N ALA A 137 0.74 11.82 -2.17
CA ALA A 137 -0.16 11.21 -3.14
C ALA A 137 -1.07 12.23 -3.82
N LEU A 138 -1.65 13.16 -3.07
CA LEU A 138 -2.52 14.20 -3.65
C LEU A 138 -1.75 15.10 -4.63
N THR A 139 -0.50 15.47 -4.33
CA THR A 139 0.34 16.22 -5.25
C THR A 139 0.62 15.44 -6.54
N VAL A 140 0.96 14.15 -6.41
CA VAL A 140 1.19 13.27 -7.57
C VAL A 140 -0.05 13.12 -8.43
N ILE A 141 -1.23 13.06 -7.82
CA ILE A 141 -2.51 12.85 -8.51
C ILE A 141 -3.00 14.12 -9.20
N ALA A 142 -2.91 15.26 -8.52
CA ALA A 142 -3.63 16.47 -8.90
C ALA A 142 -2.76 17.55 -9.56
N ASP A 143 -1.44 17.51 -9.40
CA ASP A 143 -0.53 18.51 -9.97
C ASP A 143 0.35 17.92 -11.07
N GLU A 144 1.01 18.79 -11.80
CA GLU A 144 2.00 18.40 -12.80
C GLU A 144 3.29 17.85 -12.13
N PRO A 145 3.96 16.87 -12.73
CA PRO A 145 5.20 16.35 -12.17
C PRO A 145 6.30 17.41 -12.18
N ALA A 146 7.17 17.38 -11.17
CA ALA A 146 8.26 18.36 -11.04
C ALA A 146 9.23 18.35 -12.23
N ASN A 147 9.44 17.23 -12.91
CA ASN A 147 10.25 17.09 -14.13
C ASN A 147 11.64 17.76 -14.00
N GLY A 148 12.31 17.58 -12.85
CA GLY A 148 13.63 18.15 -12.59
C GLY A 148 13.62 19.64 -12.17
N ARG A 149 12.45 20.27 -12.05
CA ARG A 149 12.33 21.65 -11.54
C ARG A 149 12.79 21.73 -10.08
N GLY A 150 13.51 22.80 -9.75
CA GLY A 150 14.17 23.00 -8.47
C GLY A 150 13.22 23.26 -7.29
N ARG A 151 13.82 23.39 -6.10
CA ARG A 151 13.07 23.58 -4.83
C ARG A 151 12.24 24.85 -4.81
N GLU A 152 12.69 25.94 -5.43
CA GLU A 152 11.94 27.19 -5.50
C GLU A 152 10.59 27.00 -6.19
N TRP A 153 10.58 26.30 -7.33
CA TRP A 153 9.35 25.97 -8.03
C TRP A 153 8.43 25.06 -7.19
N GLN A 154 9.00 24.03 -6.55
CA GLN A 154 8.24 23.07 -5.74
C GLN A 154 7.64 23.72 -4.48
N SER A 155 8.35 24.63 -3.83
CA SER A 155 7.91 25.29 -2.58
C SER A 155 6.67 26.17 -2.75
N GLY A 156 6.47 26.73 -3.92
CA GLY A 156 5.34 27.61 -4.23
C GLY A 156 4.11 26.89 -4.79
N ARG A 157 4.15 25.56 -4.93
CA ARG A 157 3.08 24.78 -5.56
C ARG A 157 2.06 24.29 -4.57
N SER A 158 0.80 24.54 -4.90
CA SER A 158 -0.36 24.01 -4.18
C SER A 158 -1.53 23.92 -5.15
N VAL A 159 -2.18 22.79 -5.19
CA VAL A 159 -3.38 22.57 -6.01
C VAL A 159 -4.59 23.05 -5.24
N THR A 160 -5.47 23.78 -5.91
CA THR A 160 -6.72 24.32 -5.37
C THR A 160 -7.85 24.22 -6.39
N GLY A 161 -9.07 24.54 -5.99
CA GLY A 161 -10.25 24.56 -6.87
C GLY A 161 -10.56 23.18 -7.45
N GLU A 162 -10.98 23.14 -8.71
CA GLU A 162 -11.47 21.93 -9.38
C GLU A 162 -10.43 20.80 -9.41
N ALA A 163 -9.16 21.11 -9.66
CA ALA A 163 -8.09 20.11 -9.66
C ALA A 163 -7.88 19.50 -8.27
N TYR A 164 -8.06 20.27 -7.19
CA TYR A 164 -8.02 19.74 -5.83
C TYR A 164 -9.20 18.80 -5.57
N GLU A 165 -10.42 19.19 -5.96
CA GLU A 165 -11.64 18.41 -5.78
C GLU A 165 -11.56 17.06 -6.52
N GLU A 166 -11.15 17.09 -7.78
CA GLU A 166 -10.92 15.88 -8.57
C GLU A 166 -9.79 15.03 -7.97
N GLY A 167 -8.71 15.67 -7.53
CA GLY A 167 -7.58 15.01 -6.86
C GLY A 167 -8.01 14.27 -5.60
N MET A 168 -8.91 14.83 -4.80
CA MET A 168 -9.46 14.20 -3.59
C MET A 168 -10.33 12.98 -3.91
N LEU A 169 -11.15 13.03 -4.97
CA LEU A 169 -11.92 11.86 -5.43
C LEU A 169 -10.99 10.73 -5.87
N ARG A 170 -9.95 11.04 -6.64
CA ARG A 170 -8.94 10.08 -7.09
C ARG A 170 -8.13 9.50 -5.91
N LEU A 171 -7.77 10.34 -4.92
CA LEU A 171 -7.06 9.90 -3.71
C LEU A 171 -7.92 8.93 -2.89
N ARG A 172 -9.22 9.21 -2.80
CA ARG A 172 -10.19 8.33 -2.14
C ARG A 172 -10.25 6.95 -2.80
N MET A 173 -10.34 6.88 -4.14
CA MET A 173 -10.27 5.63 -4.89
C MET A 173 -8.94 4.90 -4.68
N ALA A 174 -7.82 5.62 -4.70
CA ALA A 174 -6.50 5.04 -4.47
C ALA A 174 -6.39 4.38 -3.09
N TYR A 175 -6.91 5.03 -2.04
CA TYR A 175 -6.94 4.43 -0.71
C TYR A 175 -7.87 3.22 -0.63
N ALA A 176 -9.02 3.23 -1.29
CA ALA A 176 -9.89 2.06 -1.36
C ALA A 176 -9.14 0.85 -1.94
N ILE A 177 -8.37 1.05 -3.00
CA ILE A 177 -7.54 0.00 -3.60
C ILE A 177 -6.46 -0.47 -2.62
N ILE A 178 -5.68 0.46 -2.02
CA ILE A 178 -4.58 0.11 -1.10
C ILE A 178 -5.08 -0.66 0.13
N TYR A 179 -6.26 -0.31 0.65
CA TYR A 179 -6.82 -0.99 1.81
C TYR A 179 -7.37 -2.39 1.50
N THR A 180 -7.67 -2.68 0.24
CA THR A 180 -8.31 -3.93 -0.17
C THR A 180 -7.38 -4.90 -0.91
N LEU A 181 -6.24 -4.43 -1.42
CA LEU A 181 -5.20 -5.29 -1.99
C LEU A 181 -4.50 -6.18 -0.92
N PRO A 182 -3.83 -7.28 -1.33
CA PRO A 182 -2.94 -8.03 -0.45
C PRO A 182 -1.86 -7.12 0.17
N GLY A 183 -1.49 -7.36 1.42
CA GLY A 183 -0.53 -6.56 2.17
C GLY A 183 -1.18 -5.79 3.32
N VAL A 184 -0.47 -4.91 3.98
CA VAL A 184 -0.89 -4.12 5.14
C VAL A 184 -0.92 -2.64 4.76
N PRO A 185 -2.09 -1.97 4.80
CA PRO A 185 -2.17 -0.55 4.45
C PRO A 185 -1.45 0.31 5.49
N CYS A 186 -0.76 1.33 5.00
CA CYS A 186 -0.08 2.32 5.79
C CYS A 186 -0.50 3.71 5.30
N LEU A 187 -0.97 4.53 6.22
CA LEU A 187 -1.30 5.93 5.98
C LEU A 187 -0.11 6.80 6.34
N TYR A 188 0.36 7.63 5.41
CA TYR A 188 1.32 8.66 5.72
C TYR A 188 0.58 9.85 6.35
N TYR A 189 1.10 10.36 7.47
CA TYR A 189 0.43 11.45 8.19
C TYR A 189 0.09 12.64 7.30
N GLY A 190 -1.12 13.17 7.46
CA GLY A 190 -1.60 14.31 6.70
C GLY A 190 -2.28 13.97 5.38
N ASP A 191 -2.12 12.76 4.84
CA ASP A 191 -2.87 12.36 3.65
C ASP A 191 -4.38 12.32 3.94
N GLU A 192 -4.77 11.96 5.18
CA GLU A 192 -6.17 11.92 5.65
C GLU A 192 -6.85 13.29 5.67
N ILE A 193 -6.08 14.36 5.61
CA ILE A 193 -6.57 15.74 5.52
C ILE A 193 -6.13 16.43 4.23
N GLY A 194 -5.74 15.66 3.21
CA GLY A 194 -5.38 16.20 1.90
C GLY A 194 -4.13 17.06 1.88
N MET A 195 -3.16 16.82 2.76
CA MET A 195 -1.89 17.55 2.71
C MET A 195 -1.16 17.31 1.40
N GLN A 196 -0.57 18.37 0.88
CA GLN A 196 0.19 18.39 -0.35
C GLN A 196 1.68 18.61 -0.09
N GLY A 197 2.52 18.25 -1.02
CA GLY A 197 3.95 18.50 -0.97
C GLY A 197 4.71 17.67 -2.00
N TYR A 198 5.61 18.34 -2.71
CA TYR A 198 6.60 17.67 -3.54
C TYR A 198 7.64 16.98 -2.69
N ARG A 199 8.77 16.59 -3.26
CA ARG A 199 9.83 15.86 -2.55
C ARG A 199 10.38 16.64 -1.36
N ASP A 200 11.14 15.95 -0.53
CA ASP A 200 11.83 16.51 0.62
C ASP A 200 12.46 17.90 0.33
N PRO A 201 12.15 18.91 1.16
CA PRO A 201 11.48 18.87 2.47
C PRO A 201 9.95 19.08 2.44
N PHE A 202 9.33 19.30 1.29
CA PHE A 202 7.95 19.76 1.18
C PHE A 202 6.91 18.69 1.55
N ASN A 203 7.21 17.40 1.31
CA ASN A 203 6.39 16.27 1.75
C ASN A 203 6.42 16.05 3.27
N ARG A 204 7.38 16.66 3.98
CA ARG A 204 7.61 16.52 5.43
C ARG A 204 7.13 17.73 6.22
N ALA A 205 6.22 18.54 5.66
CA ALA A 205 5.61 19.65 6.36
C ALA A 205 4.94 19.20 7.67
N PHE A 206 4.89 20.08 8.67
CA PHE A 206 4.17 19.79 9.90
C PHE A 206 2.70 19.49 9.64
N PHE A 207 2.12 18.62 10.48
CA PHE A 207 0.70 18.31 10.39
C PHE A 207 -0.14 19.57 10.60
N CYS A 208 -1.10 19.81 9.70
CA CYS A 208 -1.97 20.97 9.75
C CYS A 208 -3.15 20.69 10.70
N TRP A 209 -3.00 21.05 11.99
CA TRP A 209 -4.02 20.81 13.01
C TRP A 209 -5.28 21.65 12.81
N ASP A 210 -5.19 22.77 12.11
CA ASP A 210 -6.30 23.68 11.82
C ASP A 210 -6.99 23.36 10.48
N SER A 211 -6.69 22.20 9.88
CA SER A 211 -7.35 21.79 8.65
C SER A 211 -8.82 21.49 8.87
N HIS A 212 -9.67 22.02 7.99
CA HIS A 212 -11.09 21.70 7.94
C HIS A 212 -11.42 20.63 6.88
N GLU A 213 -10.40 20.02 6.26
CA GLU A 213 -10.60 18.93 5.32
C GLU A 213 -10.82 17.63 6.10
N GLU A 214 -12.05 17.13 6.07
CA GLU A 214 -12.43 15.92 6.82
C GLU A 214 -13.06 14.83 5.96
N ARG A 215 -13.15 15.01 4.65
CA ARG A 215 -13.87 14.09 3.74
C ARG A 215 -13.25 12.70 3.66
N LEU A 216 -11.93 12.60 3.75
CA LEU A 216 -11.22 11.32 3.61
C LEU A 216 -11.18 10.52 4.93
N ARG A 217 -11.15 11.18 6.09
CA ARG A 217 -11.08 10.51 7.40
C ARG A 217 -12.17 9.47 7.63
N PRO A 218 -13.47 9.77 7.41
CA PRO A 218 -14.55 8.78 7.60
C PRO A 218 -14.37 7.57 6.67
N VAL A 219 -13.99 7.80 5.43
CA VAL A 219 -13.75 6.74 4.43
C VAL A 219 -12.60 5.83 4.88
N LEU A 220 -11.47 6.41 5.30
CA LEU A 220 -10.34 5.64 5.82
C LEU A 220 -10.69 4.84 7.06
N ALA A 221 -11.48 5.42 7.98
CA ALA A 221 -11.96 4.71 9.17
C ALA A 221 -12.86 3.52 8.81
N GLN A 222 -13.77 3.68 7.84
CA GLN A 222 -14.62 2.60 7.35
C GLN A 222 -13.80 1.50 6.65
N LEU A 223 -12.84 1.87 5.79
CA LEU A 223 -11.93 0.93 5.13
C LEU A 223 -11.08 0.15 6.15
N ALA A 224 -10.59 0.83 7.18
CA ALA A 224 -9.82 0.19 8.27
C ALA A 224 -10.69 -0.78 9.06
N GLN A 225 -11.92 -0.39 9.42
CA GLN A 225 -12.87 -1.25 10.12
C GLN A 225 -13.24 -2.47 9.28
N LEU A 226 -13.55 -2.27 8.00
CA LEU A 226 -13.88 -3.33 7.06
C LEU A 226 -12.72 -4.31 6.93
N ARG A 227 -11.49 -3.82 6.75
CA ARG A 227 -10.31 -4.66 6.68
C ARG A 227 -10.08 -5.45 7.97
N HIS A 228 -10.38 -4.88 9.12
CA HIS A 228 -10.23 -5.56 10.42
C HIS A 228 -11.27 -6.66 10.59
N SER A 229 -12.50 -6.45 10.17
CA SER A 229 -13.61 -7.41 10.31
C SER A 229 -13.60 -8.50 9.24
N CYS A 230 -13.19 -8.20 8.00
CA CYS A 230 -13.22 -9.13 6.87
C CYS A 230 -11.89 -9.90 6.72
N GLU A 231 -11.94 -11.22 6.87
CA GLU A 231 -10.76 -12.11 6.73
C GLU A 231 -10.19 -12.10 5.32
N ALA A 232 -11.06 -11.97 4.30
CA ALA A 232 -10.66 -11.97 2.91
C ALA A 232 -9.61 -10.88 2.59
N PHE A 233 -9.63 -9.73 3.27
CA PHE A 233 -8.62 -8.68 3.06
C PHE A 233 -7.26 -8.98 3.69
N ARG A 234 -7.19 -9.91 4.64
CA ARG A 234 -5.95 -10.28 5.31
C ARG A 234 -5.20 -11.38 4.56
N THR A 235 -5.90 -12.42 4.16
CA THR A 235 -5.28 -13.64 3.60
C THR A 235 -5.95 -14.15 2.33
N GLY A 236 -7.04 -13.52 1.88
CA GLY A 236 -7.78 -13.94 0.70
C GLY A 236 -6.99 -13.81 -0.60
N GLU A 237 -7.28 -14.66 -1.55
CA GLU A 237 -6.73 -14.62 -2.90
C GLU A 237 -7.24 -13.39 -3.65
N LEU A 238 -6.38 -12.76 -4.45
CA LEU A 238 -6.76 -11.68 -5.37
C LEU A 238 -7.14 -12.25 -6.72
N ARG A 239 -8.32 -11.89 -7.22
CA ARG A 239 -8.79 -12.26 -8.55
C ARG A 239 -9.36 -11.05 -9.26
N VAL A 240 -8.79 -10.68 -10.40
CA VAL A 240 -9.33 -9.60 -11.25
C VAL A 240 -10.44 -10.15 -12.13
N LEU A 241 -11.59 -9.48 -12.13
CA LEU A 241 -12.78 -9.84 -12.94
C LEU A 241 -12.88 -8.98 -14.19
N ARG A 242 -12.62 -7.67 -14.05
CA ARG A 242 -12.67 -6.70 -15.15
C ARG A 242 -11.62 -5.60 -14.92
N ALA A 243 -10.90 -5.23 -15.99
CA ALA A 243 -9.92 -4.15 -15.95
C ALA A 243 -9.88 -3.43 -17.31
N GLU A 244 -10.90 -2.64 -17.60
CA GLU A 244 -11.04 -1.91 -18.87
C GLU A 244 -11.84 -0.61 -18.68
N ASP A 245 -11.78 0.30 -19.62
CA ASP A 245 -12.58 1.54 -19.67
C ASP A 245 -12.54 2.40 -18.37
N GLY A 246 -11.41 2.36 -17.66
CA GLY A 246 -11.25 3.05 -16.38
C GLY A 246 -11.90 2.32 -15.19
N ILE A 247 -12.40 1.10 -15.40
CA ILE A 247 -12.99 0.25 -14.37
C ILE A 247 -11.96 -0.77 -13.92
N LEU A 248 -11.83 -0.92 -12.60
CA LEU A 248 -11.06 -2.00 -11.98
C LEU A 248 -11.99 -2.76 -11.03
N HIS A 249 -12.39 -3.97 -11.43
CA HIS A 249 -13.24 -4.87 -10.65
C HIS A 249 -12.48 -6.13 -10.28
N TYR A 250 -12.38 -6.40 -9.00
CA TYR A 250 -11.64 -7.57 -8.49
C TYR A 250 -12.26 -8.11 -7.21
N GLN A 251 -11.90 -9.35 -6.89
CA GLN A 251 -12.31 -10.06 -5.67
C GLN A 251 -11.13 -10.27 -4.75
N ARG A 252 -11.43 -10.33 -3.46
CA ARG A 252 -10.61 -10.94 -2.42
C ARG A 252 -11.37 -12.14 -1.89
N ILE A 253 -10.88 -13.34 -2.20
CA ILE A 253 -11.55 -14.61 -1.91
C ILE A 253 -10.94 -15.20 -0.66
N GLY A 254 -11.63 -15.09 0.46
CA GLY A 254 -11.25 -15.67 1.73
C GLY A 254 -11.87 -17.05 1.96
N LYS A 255 -11.64 -17.64 3.13
CA LYS A 255 -12.19 -18.95 3.50
C LYS A 255 -13.67 -18.86 3.85
N THR A 256 -14.08 -17.82 4.54
CA THR A 256 -15.44 -17.64 5.07
C THR A 256 -16.24 -16.61 4.30
N GLU A 257 -15.59 -15.72 3.61
CA GLU A 257 -16.22 -14.59 2.91
C GLU A 257 -15.43 -14.18 1.68
N THR A 258 -16.12 -13.59 0.72
CA THR A 258 -15.55 -13.00 -0.49
C THR A 258 -15.94 -11.54 -0.54
N ALA A 259 -14.96 -10.68 -0.77
CA ALA A 259 -15.17 -9.26 -1.01
C ALA A 259 -15.00 -8.96 -2.49
N GLU A 260 -15.95 -8.23 -3.08
CA GLU A 260 -15.85 -7.66 -4.42
C GLU A 260 -15.63 -6.16 -4.33
N ILE A 261 -14.66 -5.69 -5.06
CA ILE A 261 -14.24 -4.29 -5.07
C ILE A 261 -14.35 -3.78 -6.51
N ILE A 262 -15.13 -2.73 -6.69
CA ILE A 262 -15.33 -2.10 -8.00
C ILE A 262 -14.93 -0.66 -7.88
N VAL A 263 -13.94 -0.25 -8.66
CA VAL A 263 -13.47 1.14 -8.74
C VAL A 263 -13.80 1.68 -10.12
N ASN A 264 -14.55 2.76 -10.13
CA ASN A 264 -15.00 3.43 -11.34
C ASN A 264 -14.32 4.80 -11.49
N ARG A 265 -13.33 4.88 -12.35
CA ARG A 265 -12.65 6.13 -12.70
C ARG A 265 -13.31 6.87 -13.87
N SER A 266 -14.38 6.34 -14.43
CA SER A 266 -15.09 7.00 -15.54
C SER A 266 -15.95 8.16 -15.04
N GLU A 267 -16.43 8.98 -15.96
CA GLU A 267 -17.33 10.11 -15.68
C GLU A 267 -18.81 9.71 -15.65
N HIS A 268 -19.12 8.41 -15.75
CA HIS A 268 -20.48 7.89 -15.84
C HIS A 268 -20.77 6.91 -14.71
N ILE A 269 -22.03 6.84 -14.30
CA ILE A 269 -22.50 5.74 -13.44
C ILE A 269 -22.37 4.44 -14.24
N ILE A 270 -21.80 3.43 -13.60
CA ILE A 270 -21.72 2.07 -14.16
C ILE A 270 -22.59 1.13 -13.36
N VAL A 271 -23.07 0.08 -14.01
CA VAL A 271 -23.79 -1.03 -13.37
C VAL A 271 -22.97 -2.29 -13.60
N GLU A 272 -22.40 -2.84 -12.53
CA GLU A 272 -21.55 -4.02 -12.59
C GLU A 272 -22.27 -5.26 -12.02
N PRO A 273 -22.16 -6.41 -12.70
CA PRO A 273 -22.63 -7.67 -12.15
C PRO A 273 -21.70 -8.15 -11.05
N LEU A 274 -22.27 -8.60 -9.95
CA LEU A 274 -21.56 -9.30 -8.87
C LEU A 274 -21.53 -10.82 -9.12
N ALA A 275 -20.59 -11.51 -8.52
CA ALA A 275 -20.51 -12.97 -8.61
C ALA A 275 -21.75 -13.67 -8.07
N SER A 276 -22.49 -13.05 -7.16
CA SER A 276 -23.80 -13.51 -6.68
C SER A 276 -24.94 -13.45 -7.70
N GLY A 277 -24.70 -12.86 -8.88
CA GLY A 277 -25.72 -12.62 -9.90
C GLY A 277 -26.55 -11.34 -9.69
N LYS A 278 -26.32 -10.61 -8.60
CA LYS A 278 -26.86 -9.26 -8.39
C LYS A 278 -26.10 -8.23 -9.20
N HIS A 279 -26.62 -7.01 -9.21
CA HIS A 279 -25.95 -5.87 -9.83
C HIS A 279 -25.79 -4.77 -8.80
N THR A 280 -24.72 -4.01 -8.92
CA THR A 280 -24.47 -2.82 -8.10
C THR A 280 -24.18 -1.62 -8.99
N GLU A 281 -24.64 -0.45 -8.57
CA GLU A 281 -24.32 0.82 -9.22
C GLU A 281 -23.07 1.41 -8.57
N VAL A 282 -22.15 1.93 -9.38
CA VAL A 282 -20.96 2.61 -8.90
C VAL A 282 -20.91 4.01 -9.51
N ASN A 283 -20.89 5.01 -8.65
CA ASN A 283 -20.85 6.42 -9.05
C ASN A 283 -19.58 6.76 -9.85
N PRO A 284 -19.64 7.82 -10.69
CA PRO A 284 -18.44 8.37 -11.33
C PRO A 284 -17.37 8.72 -10.30
N MET A 285 -16.12 8.48 -10.66
CA MET A 285 -14.97 8.77 -9.80
C MET A 285 -15.13 8.22 -8.37
N GLY A 286 -15.69 7.00 -8.27
CA GLY A 286 -16.06 6.37 -7.02
C GLY A 286 -15.70 4.89 -6.95
N PHE A 287 -16.12 4.26 -5.88
CA PHE A 287 -15.94 2.82 -5.69
C PHE A 287 -17.06 2.23 -4.84
N THR A 288 -17.23 0.93 -4.94
CA THR A 288 -18.13 0.13 -4.10
C THR A 288 -17.40 -1.13 -3.62
N ILE A 289 -17.63 -1.51 -2.38
CA ILE A 289 -17.12 -2.76 -1.79
C ILE A 289 -18.30 -3.57 -1.28
N VAL A 290 -18.44 -4.79 -1.78
CA VAL A 290 -19.47 -5.75 -1.35
C VAL A 290 -18.80 -6.95 -0.71
N VAL A 291 -19.24 -7.35 0.48
CA VAL A 291 -18.73 -8.53 1.17
C VAL A 291 -19.87 -9.53 1.33
N GLU A 292 -19.65 -10.76 0.89
CA GLU A 292 -20.61 -11.86 0.98
C GLU A 292 -20.00 -13.07 1.69
N GLU A 293 -20.77 -13.73 2.55
CA GLU A 293 -20.35 -14.99 3.17
C GLU A 293 -20.30 -16.14 2.14
N ASN A 294 -19.26 -16.95 2.21
CA ASN A 294 -19.10 -18.14 1.39
C ASN A 294 -20.03 -19.26 1.88
N GLY A 295 -21.14 -19.50 1.19
CA GLY A 295 -22.13 -20.49 1.58
C GLY A 295 -23.53 -19.89 1.66
N HIS A 296 -24.52 -20.70 1.42
CA HIS A 296 -25.92 -20.31 1.22
C HIS A 296 -26.57 -19.71 2.48
N ASN A 297 -26.26 -18.47 2.82
CA ASN A 297 -27.07 -17.71 3.76
C ASN A 297 -27.36 -16.31 3.17
N PRO A 298 -28.66 -15.94 2.98
CA PRO A 298 -29.04 -14.69 2.33
C PRO A 298 -28.87 -13.41 3.19
N ASN A 299 -28.26 -13.53 4.38
CA ASN A 299 -27.99 -12.38 5.24
C ASN A 299 -26.68 -11.71 4.82
N HIS A 300 -26.79 -10.80 3.86
CA HIS A 300 -25.66 -10.06 3.30
C HIS A 300 -25.31 -8.83 4.15
N SER A 301 -24.04 -8.70 4.51
CA SER A 301 -23.51 -7.44 5.00
C SER A 301 -23.05 -6.62 3.78
N TYR A 302 -23.88 -5.71 3.32
CA TYR A 302 -23.47 -4.70 2.34
C TYR A 302 -22.70 -3.61 3.08
N TYR A 303 -21.45 -3.42 2.72
CA TYR A 303 -20.71 -2.22 3.06
C TYR A 303 -20.66 -1.34 1.81
N ASP A 304 -21.70 -0.54 1.61
CA ASP A 304 -21.70 0.50 0.58
C ASP A 304 -20.92 1.70 1.14
N ILE A 305 -19.65 1.76 0.80
CA ILE A 305 -18.78 2.91 1.11
C ILE A 305 -18.79 3.78 -0.14
N GLN A 306 -19.72 4.71 -0.20
CA GLN A 306 -19.82 5.71 -1.28
C GLN A 306 -18.93 6.91 -1.01
#